data_e9cf68ee967c2a2611663e59f4cf8404
#
_entry.id   e9cf68ee967c2a2611663e59f4cf8404
#
_cell.length_a   1.000
_cell.length_b   1.000
_cell.length_c   1.000
_cell.angle_alpha   90.00
_cell.angle_beta   90.00
_cell.angle_gamma   90.00
#
_symmetry.space_group_name_H-M   'P 1'
#
loop_
_entity.id
_entity.type
_entity.pdbx_description
1 polymer ?
#
loop_
_entity_poly.entity_id
_entity_poly.type
_entity_poly.pdbx_seq_one_letter_code
_entity_poly.pdbx_strand_id
1 'polypeptide(L)'
;FSNRVFIRGLIEITNHCRNNCYYCGIRKGNQSVLRYELTREDILKCCREGYTLGFRTFVLQGGETSSVKDDFILETVTAIHREFPDCAITLSLGEKSRETYEHFFRAGANRYLLRHETHNEEHYHHLHPDKMSIRQRLQCLAWLKEIGYQTGTGIMVGSPGQNTDHLVEDLLFIEQFHPEMIGIGPFIPHHDTPFAACPPGSIETVSYTHLRAHET
;
A
#
# COMPACT_ATOMS: atom_id res chain seq x y z
N PHE A 1 -1.22 15.86 -18.96
CA PHE A 1 -0.51 14.57 -18.78
C PHE A 1 0.26 14.24 -20.03
N SER A 2 1.51 13.71 -19.89
CA SER A 2 2.26 13.20 -21.03
C SER A 2 1.65 11.87 -21.52
N ASN A 3 1.88 11.52 -22.79
CA ASN A 3 1.47 10.23 -23.36
C ASN A 3 2.33 9.04 -22.84
N ARG A 4 2.89 9.16 -21.63
CA ARG A 4 3.76 8.15 -21.04
C ARG A 4 3.04 7.42 -19.89
N VAL A 5 3.09 6.10 -19.92
CA VAL A 5 2.64 5.24 -18.84
C VAL A 5 3.86 4.64 -18.15
N PHE A 6 3.93 4.77 -16.84
CA PHE A 6 4.99 4.16 -16.05
C PHE A 6 4.57 2.75 -15.61
N ILE A 7 5.35 1.77 -16.00
CA ILE A 7 5.16 0.38 -15.59
C ILE A 7 6.00 0.09 -14.36
N ARG A 8 5.42 -0.61 -13.39
CA ARG A 8 6.07 -0.98 -12.13
C ARG A 8 6.08 -2.48 -11.97
N GLY A 9 7.21 -3.04 -11.56
CA GLY A 9 7.32 -4.46 -11.17
C GLY A 9 6.85 -4.63 -9.73
N LEU A 10 5.70 -5.30 -9.52
CA LEU A 10 5.20 -5.63 -8.21
C LEU A 10 5.74 -6.98 -7.76
N ILE A 11 6.33 -7.03 -6.57
CA ILE A 11 6.84 -8.24 -5.93
C ILE A 11 6.14 -8.37 -4.58
N GLU A 12 5.25 -9.35 -4.46
CA GLU A 12 4.56 -9.64 -3.21
C GLU A 12 5.44 -10.54 -2.35
N ILE A 13 6.19 -9.93 -1.42
CA ILE A 13 7.25 -10.61 -0.66
C ILE A 13 6.71 -11.56 0.40
N THR A 14 5.51 -11.32 0.90
CA THR A 14 4.83 -12.18 1.87
C THR A 14 3.34 -11.90 1.91
N ASN A 15 2.53 -12.92 2.19
CA ASN A 15 1.12 -12.79 2.52
C ASN A 15 0.81 -13.03 4.01
N HIS A 16 1.81 -13.10 4.88
CA HIS A 16 1.60 -13.06 6.32
C HIS A 16 1.20 -11.66 6.76
N CYS A 17 0.11 -11.55 7.54
CA CYS A 17 -0.36 -10.27 8.08
C CYS A 17 -0.80 -10.44 9.53
N ARG A 18 -0.40 -9.50 10.41
CA ARG A 18 -0.85 -9.46 11.81
C ARG A 18 -2.21 -8.78 11.98
N ASN A 19 -2.62 -8.02 10.97
CA ASN A 19 -3.87 -7.27 10.99
C ASN A 19 -5.05 -8.16 10.57
N ASN A 20 -6.23 -7.76 10.98
CA ASN A 20 -7.44 -8.51 10.73
C ASN A 20 -8.51 -7.66 10.02
N CYS A 21 -8.08 -6.82 9.07
CA CYS A 21 -8.96 -5.96 8.27
C CYS A 21 -10.08 -6.79 7.64
N TYR A 22 -11.33 -6.34 7.78
CA TYR A 22 -12.51 -7.15 7.48
C TYR A 22 -12.74 -7.37 5.98
N TYR A 23 -12.07 -6.62 5.12
CA TYR A 23 -12.11 -6.71 3.66
C TYR A 23 -10.96 -7.53 3.03
N CYS A 24 -9.91 -7.83 3.80
CA CYS A 24 -8.65 -8.32 3.23
C CYS A 24 -8.54 -9.85 3.25
N GLY A 25 -8.31 -10.46 2.08
CA GLY A 25 -8.15 -11.91 1.94
C GLY A 25 -6.94 -12.49 2.69
N ILE A 26 -5.88 -11.70 2.91
CA ILE A 26 -4.70 -12.14 3.70
C ILE A 26 -4.77 -11.77 5.18
N ARG A 27 -5.94 -11.36 5.68
CA ARG A 27 -6.16 -11.05 7.10
C ARG A 27 -5.72 -12.20 8.02
N LYS A 28 -5.29 -11.85 9.25
CA LYS A 28 -4.84 -12.84 10.25
C LYS A 28 -5.87 -13.95 10.51
N GLY A 29 -7.16 -13.61 10.51
CA GLY A 29 -8.26 -14.53 10.76
C GLY A 29 -8.58 -15.49 9.62
N ASN A 30 -8.02 -15.29 8.42
CA ASN A 30 -8.21 -16.25 7.32
C ASN A 30 -7.26 -17.43 7.49
N GLN A 31 -7.84 -18.60 7.81
CA GLN A 31 -7.13 -19.87 8.02
C GLN A 31 -6.98 -20.68 6.72
N SER A 32 -7.71 -20.30 5.65
CA SER A 32 -7.73 -21.05 4.39
C SER A 32 -6.61 -20.65 3.45
N VAL A 33 -5.93 -19.52 3.69
CA VAL A 33 -4.90 -19.02 2.79
C VAL A 33 -3.56 -19.70 3.05
N LEU A 34 -2.94 -20.24 2.00
CA LEU A 34 -1.58 -20.76 2.07
C LEU A 34 -0.60 -19.60 2.26
N ARG A 35 0.13 -19.59 3.39
CA ARG A 35 1.08 -18.53 3.73
C ARG A 35 2.44 -18.79 3.13
N TYR A 36 3.12 -17.72 2.70
CA TYR A 36 4.48 -17.77 2.16
C TYR A 36 5.30 -16.54 2.54
N GLU A 37 6.60 -16.68 2.42
CA GLU A 37 7.59 -15.60 2.47
C GLU A 37 8.62 -15.86 1.39
N LEU A 38 8.97 -14.85 0.59
CA LEU A 38 10.04 -14.96 -0.41
C LEU A 38 11.40 -14.80 0.27
N THR A 39 12.37 -15.54 -0.23
CA THR A 39 13.77 -15.31 0.14
C THR A 39 14.31 -14.05 -0.56
N ARG A 40 15.42 -13.49 -0.05
CA ARG A 40 16.09 -12.37 -0.72
C ARG A 40 16.50 -12.73 -2.15
N GLU A 41 16.95 -13.95 -2.39
CA GLU A 41 17.35 -14.39 -3.73
C GLU A 41 16.15 -14.44 -4.68
N ASP A 42 14.99 -14.90 -4.23
CA ASP A 42 13.75 -14.86 -5.03
C ASP A 42 13.39 -13.43 -5.42
N ILE A 43 13.48 -12.49 -4.47
CA ILE A 43 13.20 -11.06 -4.72
C ILE A 43 14.20 -10.49 -5.73
N LEU A 44 15.50 -10.73 -5.56
CA LEU A 44 16.54 -10.25 -6.48
C LEU A 44 16.38 -10.88 -7.87
N LYS A 45 16.00 -12.14 -7.95
CA LYS A 45 15.69 -12.79 -9.23
C LYS A 45 14.54 -12.11 -9.95
N CYS A 46 13.43 -11.80 -9.26
CA CYS A 46 12.34 -11.02 -9.82
C CYS A 46 12.80 -9.63 -10.31
N CYS A 47 13.68 -8.97 -9.56
CA CYS A 47 14.24 -7.67 -9.97
C CYS A 47 15.07 -7.79 -11.25
N ARG A 48 15.94 -8.81 -11.37
CA ARG A 48 16.76 -9.06 -12.57
C ARG A 48 15.90 -9.31 -13.80
N GLU A 49 14.91 -10.18 -13.67
CA GLU A 49 13.96 -10.48 -14.74
C GLU A 49 13.18 -9.22 -15.16
N GLY A 50 12.64 -8.47 -14.17
CA GLY A 50 11.92 -7.22 -14.42
C GLY A 50 12.81 -6.16 -15.07
N TYR A 51 14.07 -6.02 -14.64
CA TYR A 51 15.03 -5.08 -15.22
C TYR A 51 15.30 -5.39 -16.70
N THR A 52 15.46 -6.67 -17.04
CA THR A 52 15.64 -7.13 -18.42
C THR A 52 14.40 -6.83 -19.29
N LEU A 53 13.20 -6.88 -18.70
CA LEU A 53 11.95 -6.52 -19.35
C LEU A 53 11.72 -4.99 -19.46
N GLY A 54 12.64 -4.17 -18.93
CA GLY A 54 12.57 -2.72 -19.02
C GLY A 54 11.92 -2.03 -17.82
N PHE A 55 11.56 -2.75 -16.75
CA PHE A 55 11.08 -2.10 -15.52
C PHE A 55 12.19 -1.28 -14.87
N ARG A 56 11.81 -0.10 -14.35
CA ARG A 56 12.70 0.82 -13.63
C ARG A 56 12.09 1.26 -12.28
N THR A 57 11.07 0.57 -11.86
CA THR A 57 10.48 0.72 -10.51
C THR A 57 10.09 -0.65 -10.00
N PHE A 58 10.61 -1.02 -8.84
CA PHE A 58 10.23 -2.22 -8.11
C PHE A 58 9.40 -1.86 -6.88
N VAL A 59 8.28 -2.54 -6.70
CA VAL A 59 7.39 -2.37 -5.56
C VAL A 59 7.46 -3.63 -4.71
N LEU A 60 8.02 -3.53 -3.51
CA LEU A 60 8.02 -4.61 -2.53
C LEU A 60 6.77 -4.46 -1.67
N GLN A 61 5.81 -5.35 -1.83
CA GLN A 61 4.55 -5.35 -1.13
C GLN A 61 4.39 -6.58 -0.24
N GLY A 62 3.69 -6.43 0.87
CA GLY A 62 3.37 -7.55 1.74
C GLY A 62 2.40 -7.16 2.84
N GLY A 63 1.89 -8.16 3.56
CA GLY A 63 1.12 -7.91 4.77
C GLY A 63 2.00 -7.32 5.88
N GLU A 64 1.38 -6.60 6.81
CA GLU A 64 2.05 -6.14 8.04
C GLU A 64 2.35 -7.35 8.93
N THR A 65 3.62 -7.72 9.04
CA THR A 65 4.02 -8.90 9.80
C THR A 65 5.28 -8.62 10.61
N SER A 66 5.46 -9.38 11.69
CA SER A 66 6.71 -9.44 12.46
C SER A 66 7.61 -10.61 12.04
N SER A 67 7.13 -11.52 11.18
CA SER A 67 7.93 -12.64 10.70
C SER A 67 9.00 -12.17 9.73
N VAL A 68 8.66 -11.26 8.81
CA VAL A 68 9.64 -10.57 7.96
C VAL A 68 10.23 -9.41 8.77
N LYS A 69 11.46 -9.59 9.25
CA LYS A 69 12.16 -8.61 10.08
C LYS A 69 12.54 -7.37 9.27
N ASP A 70 12.58 -6.23 9.94
CA ASP A 70 12.98 -4.96 9.31
C ASP A 70 14.42 -5.02 8.78
N ASP A 71 15.33 -5.73 9.45
CA ASP A 71 16.71 -5.98 8.97
C ASP A 71 16.73 -6.73 7.62
N PHE A 72 15.84 -7.73 7.44
CA PHE A 72 15.72 -8.42 6.15
C PHE A 72 15.30 -7.48 5.02
N ILE A 73 14.36 -6.58 5.30
CA ILE A 73 13.92 -5.56 4.34
C ILE A 73 15.05 -4.58 4.05
N LEU A 74 15.75 -4.11 5.08
CA LEU A 74 16.88 -3.19 4.98
C LEU A 74 17.98 -3.75 4.08
N GLU A 75 18.39 -4.99 4.32
CA GLU A 75 19.42 -5.67 3.53
C GLU A 75 18.96 -5.95 2.09
N THR A 76 17.67 -6.28 1.90
CA THR A 76 17.09 -6.51 0.58
C THR A 76 17.04 -5.22 -0.23
N VAL A 77 16.57 -4.11 0.35
CA VAL A 77 16.57 -2.79 -0.28
C VAL A 77 17.98 -2.35 -0.65
N THR A 78 18.94 -2.52 0.27
CA THR A 78 20.35 -2.20 0.02
C THR A 78 20.91 -3.01 -1.16
N ALA A 79 20.59 -4.29 -1.24
CA ALA A 79 21.04 -5.17 -2.33
C ALA A 79 20.44 -4.74 -3.69
N ILE A 80 19.12 -4.45 -3.72
CA ILE A 80 18.44 -3.97 -4.93
C ILE A 80 19.03 -2.62 -5.38
N HIS A 81 19.18 -1.67 -4.45
CA HIS A 81 19.72 -0.34 -4.77
C HIS A 81 21.14 -0.40 -5.33
N ARG A 82 21.97 -1.30 -4.79
CA ARG A 82 23.33 -1.51 -5.27
C ARG A 82 23.38 -2.15 -6.67
N GLU A 83 22.49 -3.14 -6.93
CA GLU A 83 22.46 -3.88 -8.21
C GLU A 83 21.76 -3.07 -9.32
N PHE A 84 20.77 -2.24 -8.97
CA PHE A 84 19.95 -1.44 -9.90
C PHE A 84 19.87 0.02 -9.47
N PRO A 85 20.98 0.79 -9.55
CA PRO A 85 21.01 2.17 -9.02
C PRO A 85 20.13 3.16 -9.79
N ASP A 86 19.71 2.82 -11.00
CA ASP A 86 18.78 3.59 -11.84
C ASP A 86 17.30 3.25 -11.62
N CYS A 87 17.02 2.31 -10.71
CA CYS A 87 15.65 1.90 -10.38
C CYS A 87 15.13 2.59 -9.11
N ALA A 88 13.86 2.97 -9.15
CA ALA A 88 13.15 3.39 -7.95
C ALA A 88 12.66 2.18 -7.15
N ILE A 89 12.79 2.24 -5.82
CA ILE A 89 12.29 1.21 -4.91
C ILE A 89 11.12 1.78 -4.13
N THR A 90 9.97 1.16 -4.27
CA THR A 90 8.76 1.48 -3.51
C THR A 90 8.52 0.39 -2.47
N LEU A 91 8.28 0.78 -1.23
CA LEU A 91 7.81 -0.14 -0.19
C LEU A 91 6.31 0.04 0.05
N SER A 92 5.60 -1.07 0.27
CA SER A 92 4.19 -1.12 0.67
C SER A 92 4.03 -2.22 1.73
N LEU A 93 4.55 -1.95 2.93
CA LEU A 93 4.71 -2.92 4.03
C LEU A 93 3.97 -2.50 5.31
N GLY A 94 2.97 -1.62 5.16
CA GLY A 94 2.12 -1.15 6.23
C GLY A 94 2.79 -0.15 7.18
N GLU A 95 2.33 -0.14 8.42
CA GLU A 95 2.78 0.81 9.45
C GLU A 95 4.08 0.36 10.10
N LYS A 96 5.02 1.30 10.22
CA LYS A 96 6.31 1.12 10.88
C LYS A 96 6.59 2.28 11.84
N SER A 97 7.63 2.15 12.66
CA SER A 97 8.14 3.28 13.42
C SER A 97 8.81 4.30 12.51
N ARG A 98 8.88 5.57 12.95
CA ARG A 98 9.59 6.62 12.22
C ARG A 98 11.05 6.23 11.94
N GLU A 99 11.72 5.66 12.94
CA GLU A 99 13.11 5.20 12.84
C GLU A 99 13.27 4.11 11.75
N THR A 100 12.34 3.14 11.69
CA THR A 100 12.34 2.10 10.64
C THR A 100 12.18 2.72 9.25
N TYR A 101 11.28 3.68 9.08
CA TYR A 101 11.13 4.41 7.81
C TYR A 101 12.42 5.14 7.43
N GLU A 102 13.08 5.82 8.38
CA GLU A 102 14.35 6.50 8.12
C GLU A 102 15.46 5.53 7.69
N HIS A 103 15.54 4.35 8.31
CA HIS A 103 16.50 3.32 7.93
C HIS A 103 16.27 2.81 6.50
N PHE A 104 15.02 2.52 6.14
CA PHE A 104 14.70 2.08 4.78
C PHE A 104 14.97 3.17 3.73
N PHE A 105 14.68 4.42 4.05
CA PHE A 105 14.97 5.56 3.18
C PHE A 105 16.48 5.68 2.91
N ARG A 106 17.30 5.64 3.95
CA ARG A 106 18.77 5.68 3.82
C ARG A 106 19.33 4.49 3.05
N ALA A 107 18.68 3.35 3.09
CA ALA A 107 19.07 2.16 2.32
C ALA A 107 18.75 2.27 0.82
N GLY A 108 17.95 3.24 0.39
CA GLY A 108 17.61 3.48 -1.02
C GLY A 108 16.14 3.30 -1.37
N ALA A 109 15.25 2.98 -0.43
CA ALA A 109 13.82 2.99 -0.66
C ALA A 109 13.33 4.45 -0.69
N ASN A 110 13.14 4.99 -1.88
CA ASN A 110 12.78 6.40 -2.07
C ASN A 110 11.27 6.65 -2.20
N ARG A 111 10.45 5.61 -2.25
CA ARG A 111 8.99 5.67 -2.35
C ARG A 111 8.33 4.76 -1.31
N TYR A 112 7.21 5.21 -0.76
CA TYR A 112 6.40 4.41 0.15
C TYR A 112 4.92 4.57 -0.18
N LEU A 113 4.19 3.45 -0.31
CA LEU A 113 2.75 3.45 -0.49
C LEU A 113 2.08 2.93 0.78
N LEU A 114 1.28 3.78 1.41
CA LEU A 114 0.49 3.45 2.59
C LEU A 114 -0.94 3.96 2.40
N ARG A 115 -1.83 3.09 1.96
CA ARG A 115 -3.24 3.46 1.74
C ARG A 115 -3.92 3.74 3.07
N HIS A 116 -4.66 4.85 3.15
CA HIS A 116 -5.47 5.16 4.33
C HIS A 116 -6.86 4.49 4.29
N GLU A 117 -7.28 4.02 3.11
CA GLU A 117 -8.51 3.31 2.77
C GLU A 117 -9.77 4.16 2.89
N THR A 118 -9.92 4.94 3.93
CA THR A 118 -10.92 5.99 4.18
C THR A 118 -10.42 6.94 5.24
N HIS A 119 -10.68 8.23 5.09
CA HIS A 119 -10.31 9.27 6.06
C HIS A 119 -11.30 9.35 7.22
N ASN A 120 -12.56 8.95 6.99
CA ASN A 120 -13.62 8.98 8.00
C ASN A 120 -13.36 7.95 9.10
N GLU A 121 -13.31 8.41 10.37
CA GLU A 121 -12.95 7.57 11.54
C GLU A 121 -13.99 6.46 11.80
N GLU A 122 -15.28 6.76 11.68
CA GLU A 122 -16.36 5.79 11.89
C GLU A 122 -16.32 4.70 10.81
N HIS A 123 -16.20 5.10 9.56
CA HIS A 123 -16.07 4.17 8.43
C HIS A 123 -14.78 3.34 8.53
N TYR A 124 -13.66 3.94 9.01
CA TYR A 124 -12.43 3.20 9.24
C TYR A 124 -12.62 2.08 10.27
N HIS A 125 -13.32 2.35 11.38
CA HIS A 125 -13.66 1.34 12.39
C HIS A 125 -14.61 0.26 11.85
N HIS A 126 -15.51 0.61 10.92
CA HIS A 126 -16.34 -0.39 10.26
C HIS A 126 -15.53 -1.38 9.41
N LEU A 127 -14.42 -0.95 8.84
CA LEU A 127 -13.54 -1.76 7.97
C LEU A 127 -12.45 -2.52 8.75
N HIS A 128 -12.12 -2.10 9.97
CA HIS A 128 -10.96 -2.56 10.73
C HIS A 128 -11.31 -2.93 12.17
N PRO A 129 -10.52 -3.84 12.81
CA PRO A 129 -10.65 -4.09 14.25
C PRO A 129 -10.38 -2.84 15.10
N ASP A 130 -11.03 -2.75 16.26
CA ASP A 130 -10.97 -1.60 17.20
C ASP A 130 -9.57 -1.15 17.60
N LYS A 131 -8.59 -2.06 17.58
CA LYS A 131 -7.20 -1.74 17.91
C LYS A 131 -6.44 -0.99 16.79
N MET A 132 -7.03 -0.88 15.59
CA MET A 132 -6.47 -0.12 14.48
C MET A 132 -7.08 1.29 14.48
N SER A 133 -6.26 2.28 14.17
CA SER A 133 -6.66 3.68 14.19
C SER A 133 -6.26 4.39 12.90
N ILE A 134 -7.18 5.12 12.30
CA ILE A 134 -6.88 5.99 11.18
C ILE A 134 -5.86 7.07 11.56
N ARG A 135 -5.90 7.60 12.78
CA ARG A 135 -4.95 8.60 13.27
C ARG A 135 -3.52 8.09 13.24
N GLN A 136 -3.30 6.83 13.65
CA GLN A 136 -1.97 6.20 13.57
C GLN A 136 -1.52 6.06 12.12
N ARG A 137 -2.41 5.70 11.22
CA ARG A 137 -2.15 5.59 9.77
C ARG A 137 -1.74 6.94 9.17
N LEU A 138 -2.48 7.99 9.49
CA LEU A 138 -2.19 9.36 9.05
C LEU A 138 -0.87 9.88 9.63
N GLN A 139 -0.56 9.53 10.88
CA GLN A 139 0.74 9.87 11.49
C GLN A 139 1.90 9.20 10.75
N CYS A 140 1.75 7.95 10.34
CA CYS A 140 2.76 7.27 9.51
C CYS A 140 2.95 7.97 8.16
N LEU A 141 1.86 8.39 7.51
CA LEU A 141 1.91 9.15 6.26
C LEU A 141 2.64 10.49 6.43
N ALA A 142 2.39 11.21 7.54
CA ALA A 142 3.10 12.44 7.85
C ALA A 142 4.61 12.19 8.02
N TRP A 143 5.01 11.17 8.78
CA TRP A 143 6.43 10.80 8.94
C TRP A 143 7.10 10.47 7.62
N LEU A 144 6.43 9.73 6.74
CA LEU A 144 6.97 9.39 5.41
C LEU A 144 7.28 10.65 4.60
N LYS A 145 6.36 11.63 4.60
CA LYS A 145 6.59 12.92 3.93
C LYS A 145 7.72 13.73 4.55
N GLU A 146 7.76 13.84 5.89
CA GLU A 146 8.82 14.55 6.61
C GLU A 146 10.22 13.95 6.36
N ILE A 147 10.31 12.63 6.22
CA ILE A 147 11.58 11.94 5.92
C ILE A 147 12.02 12.22 4.48
N GLY A 148 11.10 12.55 3.57
CA GLY A 148 11.40 12.87 2.17
C GLY A 148 11.05 11.77 1.17
N TYR A 149 10.24 10.80 1.54
CA TYR A 149 9.70 9.83 0.58
C TYR A 149 8.81 10.50 -0.45
N GLN A 150 8.83 10.00 -1.68
CA GLN A 150 7.70 10.14 -2.58
C GLN A 150 6.56 9.28 -1.99
N THR A 151 5.67 9.95 -1.27
CA THR A 151 4.67 9.28 -0.45
C THR A 151 3.40 9.02 -1.24
N GLY A 152 2.97 7.77 -1.24
CA GLY A 152 1.71 7.33 -1.82
C GLY A 152 0.67 7.03 -0.77
N THR A 153 -0.57 7.41 -1.04
CA THR A 153 -1.73 6.99 -0.28
C THR A 153 -2.84 6.50 -1.19
N GLY A 154 -4.04 6.23 -0.65
CA GLY A 154 -5.16 5.82 -1.48
C GLY A 154 -6.34 5.31 -0.70
N ILE A 155 -7.42 5.09 -1.43
CA ILE A 155 -8.73 4.73 -0.91
C ILE A 155 -9.30 3.51 -1.62
N MET A 156 -10.26 2.88 -0.97
CA MET A 156 -11.07 1.80 -1.52
C MET A 156 -12.49 2.33 -1.78
N VAL A 157 -12.91 2.31 -3.03
CA VAL A 157 -14.22 2.85 -3.46
C VAL A 157 -15.29 1.77 -3.42
N GLY A 158 -16.45 2.10 -2.84
CA GLY A 158 -17.58 1.17 -2.71
C GLY A 158 -17.37 0.11 -1.63
N SER A 159 -16.52 0.38 -0.64
CA SER A 159 -16.37 -0.48 0.54
C SER A 159 -17.64 -0.48 1.39
N PRO A 160 -17.91 -1.56 2.13
CA PRO A 160 -19.12 -1.67 2.94
C PRO A 160 -19.32 -0.46 3.86
N GLY A 161 -20.51 0.14 3.86
CA GLY A 161 -20.85 1.32 4.65
C GLY A 161 -20.35 2.65 4.07
N GLN A 162 -19.60 2.67 2.96
CA GLN A 162 -19.16 3.91 2.33
C GLN A 162 -20.35 4.68 1.71
N ASN A 163 -20.34 5.99 1.87
CA ASN A 163 -21.26 6.91 1.23
C ASN A 163 -20.49 8.03 0.50
N THR A 164 -21.21 8.95 -0.12
CA THR A 164 -20.63 10.07 -0.87
C THR A 164 -19.82 11.02 0.01
N ASP A 165 -20.28 11.28 1.25
CA ASP A 165 -19.57 12.18 2.17
C ASP A 165 -18.21 11.63 2.55
N HIS A 166 -18.09 10.31 2.76
CA HIS A 166 -16.80 9.65 2.99
C HIS A 166 -15.84 9.86 1.80
N LEU A 167 -16.33 9.75 0.56
CA LEU A 167 -15.49 10.00 -0.63
C LEU A 167 -15.06 11.47 -0.73
N VAL A 168 -15.92 12.40 -0.34
CA VAL A 168 -15.58 13.84 -0.28
C VAL A 168 -14.49 14.08 0.77
N GLU A 169 -14.63 13.52 1.97
CA GLU A 169 -13.60 13.60 3.02
C GLU A 169 -12.25 13.04 2.54
N ASP A 170 -12.28 11.91 1.84
CA ASP A 170 -11.09 11.29 1.26
C ASP A 170 -10.41 12.20 0.22
N LEU A 171 -11.18 12.81 -0.68
CA LEU A 171 -10.66 13.73 -1.69
C LEU A 171 -10.08 15.01 -1.07
N LEU A 172 -10.76 15.59 -0.07
CA LEU A 172 -10.26 16.76 0.67
C LEU A 172 -8.95 16.43 1.42
N PHE A 173 -8.85 15.23 2.00
CA PHE A 173 -7.60 14.79 2.60
C PHE A 173 -6.48 14.64 1.55
N ILE A 174 -6.76 14.04 0.40
CA ILE A 174 -5.80 13.89 -0.70
C ILE A 174 -5.33 15.26 -1.18
N GLU A 175 -6.25 16.20 -1.36
CA GLU A 175 -5.94 17.60 -1.72
C GLU A 175 -5.01 18.26 -0.69
N GLN A 176 -5.33 18.15 0.59
CA GLN A 176 -4.53 18.75 1.67
C GLN A 176 -3.16 18.06 1.83
N PHE A 177 -3.13 16.75 1.71
CA PHE A 177 -1.91 15.95 1.94
C PHE A 177 -0.92 16.04 0.77
N HIS A 178 -1.40 16.28 -0.45
CA HIS A 178 -0.60 16.34 -1.70
C HIS A 178 0.33 15.12 -1.86
N PRO A 179 -0.20 13.89 -1.95
CA PRO A 179 0.64 12.70 -2.15
C PRO A 179 1.25 12.67 -3.55
N GLU A 180 2.44 12.11 -3.71
CA GLU A 180 3.10 11.91 -5.00
C GLU A 180 2.54 10.70 -5.78
N MET A 181 1.80 9.83 -5.10
CA MET A 181 1.13 8.67 -5.70
C MET A 181 -0.24 8.48 -5.06
N ILE A 182 -1.25 8.18 -5.87
CA ILE A 182 -2.60 7.91 -5.40
C ILE A 182 -3.05 6.55 -5.93
N GLY A 183 -3.46 5.67 -5.03
CA GLY A 183 -4.04 4.37 -5.35
C GLY A 183 -5.54 4.35 -5.11
N ILE A 184 -6.35 4.44 -6.15
CA ILE A 184 -7.80 4.34 -6.06
C ILE A 184 -8.25 3.06 -6.77
N GLY A 185 -8.98 2.22 -6.06
CA GLY A 185 -9.48 0.97 -6.61
C GLY A 185 -10.84 0.59 -6.01
N PRO A 186 -11.62 -0.25 -6.71
CA PRO A 186 -12.90 -0.71 -6.19
C PRO A 186 -12.69 -1.69 -5.02
N PHE A 187 -13.64 -1.70 -4.10
CA PHE A 187 -13.80 -2.83 -3.19
C PHE A 187 -14.14 -4.09 -4.00
N ILE A 188 -13.41 -5.16 -3.77
CA ILE A 188 -13.68 -6.48 -4.35
C ILE A 188 -13.89 -7.45 -3.18
N PRO A 189 -15.10 -8.01 -3.00
CA PRO A 189 -15.36 -8.93 -1.91
C PRO A 189 -14.53 -10.21 -2.05
N HIS A 190 -13.92 -10.64 -0.96
CA HIS A 190 -13.19 -11.91 -0.91
C HIS A 190 -13.99 -12.91 -0.07
N HIS A 191 -14.15 -14.14 -0.58
CA HIS A 191 -15.00 -15.18 0.01
C HIS A 191 -14.65 -15.56 1.46
N ASP A 192 -13.39 -15.42 1.88
CA ASP A 192 -12.91 -15.71 3.23
C ASP A 192 -12.88 -14.48 4.14
N THR A 193 -13.72 -13.48 3.89
CA THR A 193 -13.78 -12.26 4.70
C THR A 193 -15.17 -12.02 5.26
N PRO A 194 -15.31 -11.22 6.35
CA PRO A 194 -16.62 -10.81 6.85
C PRO A 194 -17.51 -10.12 5.80
N PHE A 195 -16.92 -9.51 4.79
CA PHE A 195 -17.61 -8.78 3.73
C PHE A 195 -17.81 -9.59 2.45
N ALA A 196 -17.70 -10.92 2.52
CA ALA A 196 -17.84 -11.81 1.36
C ALA A 196 -19.16 -11.66 0.59
N ALA A 197 -20.24 -11.32 1.29
CA ALA A 197 -21.57 -11.15 0.69
C ALA A 197 -21.88 -9.69 0.27
N CYS A 198 -20.95 -8.75 0.49
CA CYS A 198 -21.16 -7.36 0.09
C CYS A 198 -20.97 -7.19 -1.41
N PRO A 199 -21.71 -6.26 -2.07
CA PRO A 199 -21.51 -5.96 -3.49
C PRO A 199 -20.11 -5.36 -3.72
N PRO A 200 -19.51 -5.58 -4.91
CA PRO A 200 -18.27 -4.93 -5.29
C PRO A 200 -18.47 -3.42 -5.51
N GLY A 201 -17.40 -2.66 -5.37
CA GLY A 201 -17.38 -1.24 -5.70
C GLY A 201 -17.55 -0.99 -7.21
N SER A 202 -18.18 0.12 -7.56
CA SER A 202 -18.42 0.51 -8.95
C SER A 202 -17.15 1.03 -9.63
N ILE A 203 -16.81 0.48 -10.80
CA ILE A 203 -15.71 0.97 -11.64
C ILE A 203 -15.99 2.39 -12.15
N GLU A 204 -17.25 2.72 -12.39
CA GLU A 204 -17.66 4.07 -12.80
C GLU A 204 -17.34 5.09 -11.70
N THR A 205 -17.71 4.78 -10.44
CA THR A 205 -17.38 5.61 -9.29
C THR A 205 -15.87 5.71 -9.09
N VAL A 206 -15.12 4.62 -9.27
CA VAL A 206 -13.64 4.65 -9.22
C VAL A 206 -13.08 5.60 -10.27
N SER A 207 -13.56 5.52 -11.52
CA SER A 207 -13.08 6.37 -12.61
C SER A 207 -13.37 7.84 -12.33
N TYR A 208 -14.57 8.17 -11.85
CA TYR A 208 -14.93 9.53 -11.47
C TYR A 208 -14.06 10.07 -10.32
N THR A 209 -13.89 9.28 -9.25
CA THR A 209 -13.06 9.65 -8.09
C THR A 209 -11.59 9.83 -8.50
N HIS A 210 -11.10 8.98 -9.41
CA HIS A 210 -9.73 9.06 -9.91
C HIS A 210 -9.50 10.37 -10.70
N LEU A 211 -10.43 10.76 -11.58
CA LEU A 211 -10.36 12.02 -12.30
C LEU A 211 -10.33 13.21 -11.33
N ARG A 212 -11.22 13.23 -10.33
CA ARG A 212 -11.27 14.29 -9.32
C ARG A 212 -9.99 14.41 -8.50
N ALA A 213 -9.42 13.28 -8.08
CA ALA A 213 -8.15 13.26 -7.34
C ALA A 213 -6.95 13.80 -8.16
N HIS A 214 -7.06 13.89 -9.47
CA HIS A 214 -6.04 14.47 -10.35
C HIS A 214 -6.31 15.93 -10.72
N GLU A 215 -7.47 16.46 -10.42
CA GLU A 215 -7.83 17.87 -10.63
C GLU A 215 -7.40 18.77 -9.45
N THR A 216 -7.08 18.15 -8.31
CA THR A 216 -6.59 18.81 -7.08
C THR A 216 -5.07 18.69 -7.00
#